data_c8b5deda839b17f82955415cd8ec84ad
#
_entry.id   c8b5deda839b17f82955415cd8ec84ad
#
_cell.length_a   1.000
_cell.length_b   1.000
_cell.length_c   1.000
_cell.angle_alpha   90.00
_cell.angle_beta   90.00
_cell.angle_gamma   90.00
#
_symmetry.space_group_name_H-M   'P 1'
#
loop_
_entity.id
_entity.type
_entity.pdbx_description
1 polymer ?
#
loop_
_entity_poly.entity_id
_entity_poly.type
_entity_poly.pdbx_seq_one_letter_code
_entity_poly.pdbx_strand_id
1 'polypeptide(L)'
;MTEILLFTFIYMAFAVAAVLVSQKLGLGSVLGYLAAGILIGPVLGLVGKEAQSIQHVAEFGVVMMLFLVGLELAPQMLWRLRHKLLGLGGLQVGLTLAAIAGLAMLLGQTWQAGVAVGCILALSSTAIVLQTFSEKNLLPTPGGQAGFAVLLFQDVAAIPMLALLPLLGTAVVKSDHSDVQTNLLADQPGWVIALVSVAAIAVIVIGVRYLVPITFRFISKSRLREMFTLFTLAVVVGIATLMSLIGLSPALGAFIAGVALANSSYRHEMESHLEPFKGLLLGLFFITVGAGMNFGLLGREFLLILGLTVATMVVKIVVLLILGKLFRLPSTAGKLFALSLAQAGEFGFVLLSISQQNRVLPQALADRISLVVALSMLLTPALFILYDKVIAPRGIAKENESRPHDEIHEENPIILLGHGRFGRQINSMLTGCGFHTTVIDFHAETVEGLSKYGCKIYYGDATSPELLNSIGLGKAKLLIVAIGDDDQSTEVVKFVRRHYPTLTIIARAHGQQHAYNLHHAGADFIVRETFDSAIRSGRIALESLGVPLAQAKDLSEFYAARDRYRLFALSELYDPEVPPFANEALMEKSKQLDEETAKMMQTLLHGGTVDWQNEAADWAYSKKN
;
A
#
# COMPACT_ATOMS: atom_id res chain seq x y z
N MET A 1 -9.11 -31.28 -27.56
CA MET A 1 -9.49 -31.08 -26.11
C MET A 1 -8.28 -31.27 -25.21
N THR A 2 -7.50 -32.35 -25.31
CA THR A 2 -6.33 -32.60 -24.45
C THR A 2 -5.25 -31.53 -24.59
N GLU A 3 -4.97 -31.02 -25.78
CA GLU A 3 -4.00 -29.95 -26.01
C GLU A 3 -4.43 -28.63 -25.33
N ILE A 4 -5.71 -28.23 -25.48
CA ILE A 4 -6.24 -27.02 -24.83
C ILE A 4 -6.14 -27.13 -23.31
N LEU A 5 -6.49 -28.27 -22.73
CA LEU A 5 -6.36 -28.50 -21.29
C LEU A 5 -4.90 -28.46 -20.84
N LEU A 6 -3.97 -29.03 -21.61
CA LEU A 6 -2.54 -29.01 -21.31
C LEU A 6 -1.99 -27.57 -21.35
N PHE A 7 -2.30 -26.81 -22.39
CA PHE A 7 -1.88 -25.40 -22.47
C PHE A 7 -2.48 -24.55 -21.34
N THR A 8 -3.77 -24.72 -21.04
CA THR A 8 -4.41 -24.02 -19.92
C THR A 8 -3.74 -24.35 -18.59
N PHE A 9 -3.41 -25.63 -18.36
CA PHE A 9 -2.67 -26.04 -17.16
C PHE A 9 -1.28 -25.40 -17.10
N ILE A 10 -0.54 -25.40 -18.21
CA ILE A 10 0.79 -24.79 -18.29
C ILE A 10 0.70 -23.29 -17.97
N TYR A 11 -0.25 -22.57 -18.59
CA TYR A 11 -0.45 -21.14 -18.33
C TYR A 11 -0.76 -20.87 -16.86
N MET A 12 -1.65 -21.65 -16.24
CA MET A 12 -1.98 -21.52 -14.82
C MET A 12 -0.78 -21.82 -13.91
N ALA A 13 -0.01 -22.87 -14.22
CA ALA A 13 1.15 -23.27 -13.41
C ALA A 13 2.25 -22.19 -13.43
N PHE A 14 2.59 -21.67 -14.62
CA PHE A 14 3.54 -20.58 -14.76
C PHE A 14 3.04 -19.29 -14.11
N ALA A 15 1.74 -18.98 -14.23
CA ALA A 15 1.13 -17.82 -13.57
C ALA A 15 1.29 -17.90 -12.06
N VAL A 16 0.91 -19.03 -11.45
CA VAL A 16 1.03 -19.22 -9.98
C VAL A 16 2.48 -19.11 -9.54
N ALA A 17 3.41 -19.81 -10.21
CA ALA A 17 4.82 -19.79 -9.85
C ALA A 17 5.42 -18.37 -9.95
N ALA A 18 5.18 -17.69 -11.08
CA ALA A 18 5.73 -16.35 -11.32
C ALA A 18 5.13 -15.29 -10.36
N VAL A 19 3.83 -15.37 -10.07
CA VAL A 19 3.18 -14.44 -9.12
C VAL A 19 3.73 -14.65 -7.71
N LEU A 20 3.91 -15.89 -7.25
CA LEU A 20 4.48 -16.18 -5.93
C LEU A 20 5.91 -15.64 -5.79
N VAL A 21 6.73 -15.80 -6.84
CA VAL A 21 8.09 -15.24 -6.86
C VAL A 21 8.05 -13.71 -6.90
N SER A 22 7.20 -13.12 -7.73
CA SER A 22 7.02 -11.68 -7.85
C SER A 22 6.59 -11.04 -6.52
N GLN A 23 5.65 -11.67 -5.81
CA GLN A 23 5.21 -11.20 -4.49
C GLN A 23 6.33 -11.25 -3.45
N LYS A 24 7.12 -12.33 -3.41
CA LYS A 24 8.29 -12.43 -2.51
C LYS A 24 9.36 -11.36 -2.79
N LEU A 25 9.45 -10.90 -4.04
CA LEU A 25 10.35 -9.83 -4.46
C LEU A 25 9.76 -8.42 -4.27
N GLY A 26 8.52 -8.30 -3.77
CA GLY A 26 7.82 -7.01 -3.61
C GLY A 26 7.42 -6.35 -4.93
N LEU A 27 7.31 -7.13 -6.04
CA LEU A 27 7.01 -6.62 -7.39
C LEU A 27 5.50 -6.60 -7.71
N GLY A 28 4.68 -7.22 -6.86
CA GLY A 28 3.23 -7.32 -7.07
C GLY A 28 2.81 -8.39 -8.09
N SER A 29 1.50 -8.66 -8.16
CA SER A 29 0.93 -9.72 -8.99
C SER A 29 1.00 -9.41 -10.50
N VAL A 30 0.83 -8.15 -10.88
CA VAL A 30 0.83 -7.70 -12.29
C VAL A 30 2.14 -8.06 -13.00
N LEU A 31 3.28 -7.74 -12.36
CA LEU A 31 4.59 -8.11 -12.89
C LEU A 31 4.81 -9.63 -12.88
N GLY A 32 4.22 -10.35 -11.94
CA GLY A 32 4.23 -11.81 -11.92
C GLY A 32 3.52 -12.41 -13.15
N TYR A 33 2.32 -11.94 -13.45
CA TYR A 33 1.58 -12.37 -14.65
C TYR A 33 2.31 -12.02 -15.95
N LEU A 34 2.88 -10.81 -16.02
CA LEU A 34 3.68 -10.38 -17.18
C LEU A 34 4.90 -11.29 -17.37
N ALA A 35 5.62 -11.60 -16.29
CA ALA A 35 6.77 -12.50 -16.30
C ALA A 35 6.38 -13.92 -16.73
N ALA A 36 5.23 -14.43 -16.25
CA ALA A 36 4.70 -15.71 -16.73
C ALA A 36 4.47 -15.70 -18.24
N GLY A 37 3.86 -14.64 -18.76
CA GLY A 37 3.65 -14.45 -20.20
C GLY A 37 4.96 -14.42 -20.99
N ILE A 38 5.96 -13.69 -20.50
CA ILE A 38 7.30 -13.63 -21.09
C ILE A 38 7.95 -15.03 -21.14
N LEU A 39 7.83 -15.79 -20.06
CA LEU A 39 8.37 -17.16 -20.01
C LEU A 39 7.67 -18.07 -21.01
N ILE A 40 6.33 -18.01 -21.08
CA ILE A 40 5.53 -18.87 -21.95
C ILE A 40 5.74 -18.51 -23.43
N GLY A 41 5.75 -17.22 -23.76
CA GLY A 41 5.86 -16.72 -25.13
C GLY A 41 7.31 -16.66 -25.63
N PRO A 42 8.01 -15.55 -25.43
CA PRO A 42 9.34 -15.31 -26.00
C PRO A 42 10.42 -16.29 -25.58
N VAL A 43 10.37 -16.84 -24.34
CA VAL A 43 11.42 -17.72 -23.82
C VAL A 43 11.20 -19.18 -24.23
N LEU A 44 9.99 -19.71 -24.04
CA LEU A 44 9.68 -21.12 -24.29
C LEU A 44 9.03 -21.37 -25.65
N GLY A 45 8.55 -20.32 -26.34
CA GLY A 45 7.90 -20.45 -27.67
C GLY A 45 6.61 -21.28 -27.67
N LEU A 46 5.94 -21.37 -26.49
CA LEU A 46 4.74 -22.19 -26.33
C LEU A 46 3.45 -21.50 -26.81
N VAL A 47 3.56 -20.31 -27.38
CA VAL A 47 2.41 -19.54 -27.89
C VAL A 47 2.02 -20.08 -29.28
N GLY A 48 0.94 -20.87 -29.30
CA GLY A 48 0.37 -21.41 -30.53
C GLY A 48 -0.55 -20.42 -31.27
N LYS A 49 -1.15 -20.89 -32.39
CA LYS A 49 -2.14 -20.13 -33.18
C LYS A 49 -3.40 -19.73 -32.40
N GLU A 50 -3.59 -20.28 -31.19
CA GLU A 50 -4.71 -20.01 -30.30
C GLU A 50 -4.52 -18.71 -29.49
N ALA A 51 -3.35 -18.06 -29.57
CA ALA A 51 -3.07 -16.82 -28.84
C ALA A 51 -4.08 -15.71 -29.12
N GLN A 52 -4.58 -15.60 -30.34
CA GLN A 52 -5.62 -14.61 -30.69
C GLN A 52 -6.95 -14.89 -29.98
N SER A 53 -7.35 -16.14 -29.88
CA SER A 53 -8.60 -16.51 -29.18
C SER A 53 -8.48 -16.25 -27.67
N ILE A 54 -7.31 -16.50 -27.08
CA ILE A 54 -7.03 -16.21 -25.69
C ILE A 54 -6.99 -14.70 -25.43
N GLN A 55 -6.46 -13.93 -26.38
CA GLN A 55 -6.42 -12.48 -26.29
C GLN A 55 -7.82 -11.86 -26.23
N HIS A 56 -8.78 -12.32 -27.04
CA HIS A 56 -10.17 -11.83 -26.98
C HIS A 56 -10.83 -12.12 -25.62
N VAL A 57 -10.56 -13.28 -25.02
CA VAL A 57 -11.05 -13.59 -23.66
C VAL A 57 -10.36 -12.71 -22.62
N ALA A 58 -9.07 -12.43 -22.80
CA ALA A 58 -8.30 -11.57 -21.91
C ALA A 58 -8.77 -10.10 -21.97
N GLU A 59 -9.16 -9.61 -23.17
CA GLU A 59 -9.73 -8.26 -23.34
C GLU A 59 -11.04 -8.09 -22.57
N PHE A 60 -11.83 -9.16 -22.43
CA PHE A 60 -13.02 -9.12 -21.56
C PHE A 60 -12.65 -8.87 -20.08
N GLY A 61 -11.47 -9.32 -19.63
CA GLY A 61 -10.95 -9.00 -18.30
C GLY A 61 -10.77 -7.51 -18.08
N VAL A 62 -10.31 -6.78 -19.11
CA VAL A 62 -10.20 -5.31 -19.06
C VAL A 62 -11.59 -4.66 -18.96
N VAL A 63 -12.59 -5.18 -19.69
CA VAL A 63 -13.97 -4.69 -19.62
C VAL A 63 -14.52 -4.86 -18.19
N MET A 64 -14.32 -6.03 -17.58
CA MET A 64 -14.73 -6.29 -16.20
C MET A 64 -14.01 -5.41 -15.19
N MET A 65 -12.70 -5.22 -15.37
CA MET A 65 -11.91 -4.34 -14.52
C MET A 65 -12.46 -2.91 -14.55
N LEU A 66 -12.74 -2.38 -15.74
CA LEU A 66 -13.27 -1.03 -15.89
C LEU A 66 -14.69 -0.87 -15.33
N PHE A 67 -15.52 -1.90 -15.41
CA PHE A 67 -16.80 -1.91 -14.72
C PHE A 67 -16.63 -1.79 -13.20
N LEU A 68 -15.71 -2.56 -12.60
CA LEU A 68 -15.43 -2.51 -11.16
C LEU A 68 -14.81 -1.18 -10.74
N VAL A 69 -13.87 -0.66 -11.51
CA VAL A 69 -13.31 0.69 -11.29
C VAL A 69 -14.43 1.73 -11.31
N GLY A 70 -15.36 1.64 -12.28
CA GLY A 70 -16.54 2.49 -12.31
C GLY A 70 -17.41 2.35 -11.05
N LEU A 71 -17.58 1.14 -10.57
CA LEU A 71 -18.40 0.83 -9.37
C LEU A 71 -17.74 1.39 -8.08
N GLU A 72 -16.42 1.37 -7.99
CA GLU A 72 -15.65 1.90 -6.85
C GLU A 72 -15.72 3.44 -6.77
N LEU A 73 -15.97 4.12 -7.88
CA LEU A 73 -16.03 5.57 -7.97
C LEU A 73 -17.31 6.13 -7.35
N ALA A 74 -17.30 6.40 -6.05
CA ALA A 74 -18.38 7.13 -5.39
C ALA A 74 -18.31 8.63 -5.78
N PRO A 75 -19.29 9.17 -6.56
CA PRO A 75 -19.26 10.57 -7.02
C PRO A 75 -19.18 11.58 -5.88
N GLN A 76 -19.74 11.24 -4.72
CA GLN A 76 -19.71 12.08 -3.52
C GLN A 76 -18.31 12.21 -2.91
N MET A 77 -17.50 11.15 -2.96
CA MET A 77 -16.10 11.16 -2.49
C MET A 77 -15.22 12.00 -3.43
N LEU A 78 -15.40 11.85 -4.74
CA LEU A 78 -14.72 12.66 -5.76
C LEU A 78 -15.04 14.14 -5.59
N TRP A 79 -16.29 14.51 -5.31
CA TRP A 79 -16.71 15.89 -5.09
C TRP A 79 -16.10 16.50 -3.83
N ARG A 80 -15.98 15.74 -2.74
CA ARG A 80 -15.33 16.20 -1.50
C ARG A 80 -13.83 16.45 -1.68
N LEU A 81 -13.16 15.61 -2.45
CA LEU A 81 -11.70 15.67 -2.65
C LEU A 81 -11.31 16.49 -3.89
N ARG A 82 -12.25 17.07 -4.64
CA ARG A 82 -12.03 17.71 -5.94
C ARG A 82 -10.85 18.68 -6.00
N HIS A 83 -10.62 19.49 -4.96
CA HIS A 83 -9.53 20.48 -4.97
C HIS A 83 -8.14 19.83 -4.87
N LYS A 84 -7.98 18.76 -4.07
CA LYS A 84 -6.72 18.00 -3.96
C LYS A 84 -6.52 17.08 -5.16
N LEU A 85 -7.57 16.39 -5.59
CA LEU A 85 -7.53 15.47 -6.73
C LEU A 85 -7.28 16.21 -8.04
N LEU A 86 -8.08 17.21 -8.37
CA LEU A 86 -7.95 17.98 -9.60
C LEU A 86 -6.69 18.86 -9.61
N GLY A 87 -6.29 19.40 -8.45
CA GLY A 87 -5.09 20.22 -8.36
C GLY A 87 -3.82 19.40 -8.61
N LEU A 88 -3.49 18.49 -7.70
CA LEU A 88 -2.24 17.74 -7.76
C LEU A 88 -2.27 16.65 -8.86
N GLY A 89 -3.33 15.84 -8.89
CA GLY A 89 -3.50 14.75 -9.85
C GLY A 89 -3.72 15.25 -11.28
N GLY A 90 -4.61 16.23 -11.46
CA GLY A 90 -4.90 16.82 -12.78
C GLY A 90 -3.69 17.50 -13.40
N LEU A 91 -2.94 18.28 -12.62
CA LEU A 91 -1.70 18.90 -13.08
C LEU A 91 -0.63 17.85 -13.39
N GLN A 92 -0.51 16.79 -12.57
CA GLN A 92 0.47 15.74 -12.84
C GLN A 92 0.16 15.05 -14.17
N VAL A 93 -1.07 14.60 -14.38
CA VAL A 93 -1.46 13.91 -15.61
C VAL A 93 -1.32 14.86 -16.80
N GLY A 94 -1.83 16.09 -16.72
CA GLY A 94 -1.78 17.05 -17.80
C GLY A 94 -0.36 17.47 -18.19
N LEU A 95 0.48 17.80 -17.22
CA LEU A 95 1.87 18.20 -17.48
C LEU A 95 2.71 17.03 -17.99
N THR A 96 2.53 15.84 -17.42
CA THR A 96 3.27 14.65 -17.87
C THR A 96 2.86 14.27 -19.29
N LEU A 97 1.56 14.24 -19.57
CA LEU A 97 1.03 14.01 -20.92
C LEU A 97 1.62 15.02 -21.92
N ALA A 98 1.54 16.31 -21.61
CA ALA A 98 2.05 17.36 -22.49
C ALA A 98 3.57 17.26 -22.71
N ALA A 99 4.34 16.97 -21.67
CA ALA A 99 5.79 16.83 -21.75
C ALA A 99 6.18 15.61 -22.61
N ILE A 100 5.55 14.47 -22.39
CA ILE A 100 5.84 13.22 -23.12
C ILE A 100 5.34 13.34 -24.56
N ALA A 101 4.14 13.90 -24.79
CA ALA A 101 3.63 14.15 -26.14
C ALA A 101 4.55 15.10 -26.93
N GLY A 102 5.00 16.18 -26.29
CA GLY A 102 5.97 17.11 -26.87
C GLY A 102 7.29 16.43 -27.23
N LEU A 103 7.82 15.57 -26.35
CA LEU A 103 9.03 14.81 -26.61
C LEU A 103 8.83 13.82 -27.78
N ALA A 104 7.70 13.13 -27.84
CA ALA A 104 7.38 12.22 -28.94
C ALA A 104 7.27 12.96 -30.27
N MET A 105 6.66 14.15 -30.29
CA MET A 105 6.60 15.00 -31.50
C MET A 105 7.99 15.49 -31.94
N LEU A 106 8.85 15.86 -30.98
CA LEU A 106 10.25 16.22 -31.28
C LEU A 106 11.04 15.05 -31.87
N LEU A 107 10.69 13.80 -31.52
CA LEU A 107 11.26 12.59 -32.10
C LEU A 107 10.60 12.20 -33.44
N GLY A 108 9.79 13.10 -34.04
CA GLY A 108 9.22 12.93 -35.37
C GLY A 108 7.89 12.15 -35.41
N GLN A 109 7.23 11.94 -34.27
CA GLN A 109 5.91 11.31 -34.24
C GLN A 109 4.82 12.33 -34.58
N THR A 110 3.71 11.85 -35.13
CA THR A 110 2.51 12.69 -35.37
C THR A 110 1.93 13.17 -34.04
N TRP A 111 1.18 14.28 -34.03
CA TRP A 111 0.58 14.78 -32.81
C TRP A 111 -0.41 13.81 -32.17
N GLN A 112 -1.14 13.02 -33.00
CA GLN A 112 -2.05 11.98 -32.53
C GLN A 112 -1.28 10.87 -31.79
N ALA A 113 -0.20 10.37 -32.40
CA ALA A 113 0.67 9.37 -31.77
C ALA A 113 1.35 9.93 -30.52
N GLY A 114 1.80 11.21 -30.56
CA GLY A 114 2.38 11.89 -29.40
C GLY A 114 1.43 11.96 -28.22
N VAL A 115 0.18 12.38 -28.45
CA VAL A 115 -0.85 12.43 -27.41
C VAL A 115 -1.16 11.04 -26.86
N ALA A 116 -1.27 10.02 -27.74
CA ALA A 116 -1.50 8.65 -27.28
C ALA A 116 -0.37 8.13 -26.40
N VAL A 117 0.90 8.35 -26.79
CA VAL A 117 2.07 7.98 -25.98
C VAL A 117 2.08 8.78 -24.66
N GLY A 118 1.73 10.05 -24.70
CA GLY A 118 1.57 10.88 -23.51
C GLY A 118 0.53 10.34 -22.54
N CYS A 119 -0.66 9.94 -23.02
CA CYS A 119 -1.69 9.30 -22.22
C CYS A 119 -1.21 7.99 -21.59
N ILE A 120 -0.57 7.13 -22.39
CA ILE A 120 -0.07 5.80 -21.96
C ILE A 120 0.96 5.93 -20.83
N LEU A 121 1.91 6.85 -20.96
CA LEU A 121 3.03 6.98 -20.04
C LEU A 121 2.78 7.95 -18.88
N ALA A 122 1.70 8.76 -18.92
CA ALA A 122 1.35 9.66 -17.81
C ALA A 122 0.85 8.92 -16.58
N LEU A 123 0.19 7.78 -16.75
CA LEU A 123 -0.35 6.97 -15.68
C LEU A 123 0.75 6.18 -14.96
N SER A 124 0.58 5.94 -13.67
CA SER A 124 1.51 5.16 -12.84
C SER A 124 0.82 3.89 -12.31
N SER A 125 1.58 2.90 -11.90
CA SER A 125 1.01 1.66 -11.35
C SER A 125 0.49 1.85 -9.93
N THR A 126 -0.82 1.81 -9.79
CA THR A 126 -1.51 1.88 -8.49
C THR A 126 -1.17 0.66 -7.64
N ALA A 127 -1.17 -0.53 -8.24
CA ALA A 127 -0.93 -1.78 -7.52
C ALA A 127 0.47 -1.83 -6.87
N ILE A 128 1.54 -1.54 -7.63
CA ILE A 128 2.92 -1.59 -7.13
C ILE A 128 3.16 -0.53 -6.05
N VAL A 129 2.68 0.69 -6.27
CA VAL A 129 2.94 1.80 -5.34
C VAL A 129 2.20 1.60 -4.03
N LEU A 130 0.89 1.29 -4.06
CA LEU A 130 0.11 1.11 -2.84
C LEU A 130 0.54 -0.11 -2.06
N GLN A 131 0.91 -1.20 -2.72
CA GLN A 131 1.49 -2.36 -2.06
C GLN A 131 2.76 -1.97 -1.31
N THR A 132 3.70 -1.29 -1.98
CA THR A 132 4.97 -0.86 -1.37
C THR A 132 4.74 0.14 -0.23
N PHE A 133 3.80 1.08 -0.40
CA PHE A 133 3.46 2.03 0.67
C PHE A 133 2.85 1.34 1.89
N SER A 134 2.04 0.30 1.68
CA SER A 134 1.46 -0.50 2.76
C SER A 134 2.52 -1.32 3.50
N GLU A 135 3.36 -2.05 2.77
CA GLU A 135 4.43 -2.90 3.32
C GLU A 135 5.44 -2.09 4.15
N LYS A 136 5.77 -0.87 3.68
CA LYS A 136 6.73 0.03 4.34
C LYS A 136 6.08 1.05 5.29
N ASN A 137 4.76 0.95 5.51
CA ASN A 137 4.00 1.88 6.34
C ASN A 137 4.18 3.37 5.95
N LEU A 138 4.33 3.64 4.64
CA LEU A 138 4.54 4.99 4.09
C LEU A 138 3.24 5.73 3.76
N LEU A 139 2.10 5.04 3.74
CA LEU A 139 0.79 5.62 3.38
C LEU A 139 0.37 6.80 4.28
N PRO A 140 0.62 6.78 5.61
CA PRO A 140 0.29 7.91 6.49
C PRO A 140 1.18 9.14 6.30
N THR A 141 2.31 9.02 5.61
CA THR A 141 3.24 10.13 5.40
C THR A 141 2.69 11.16 4.41
N PRO A 142 3.10 12.44 4.48
CA PRO A 142 2.66 13.46 3.51
C PRO A 142 2.95 13.08 2.06
N GLY A 143 4.08 12.43 1.78
CA GLY A 143 4.45 11.91 0.46
C GLY A 143 3.56 10.76 0.00
N GLY A 144 3.24 9.82 0.92
CA GLY A 144 2.34 8.71 0.67
C GLY A 144 0.91 9.17 0.38
N GLN A 145 0.39 10.11 1.17
CA GLN A 145 -0.94 10.69 0.95
C GLN A 145 -1.04 11.46 -0.38
N ALA A 146 0.00 12.21 -0.75
CA ALA A 146 0.07 12.89 -2.03
C ALA A 146 0.11 11.88 -3.19
N GLY A 147 0.93 10.83 -3.06
CA GLY A 147 0.99 9.73 -4.04
C GLY A 147 -0.35 9.04 -4.20
N PHE A 148 -1.01 8.68 -3.11
CA PHE A 148 -2.34 8.07 -3.12
C PHE A 148 -3.38 8.95 -3.83
N ALA A 149 -3.40 10.25 -3.54
CA ALA A 149 -4.33 11.18 -4.17
C ALA A 149 -4.12 11.27 -5.70
N VAL A 150 -2.85 11.27 -6.16
CA VAL A 150 -2.54 11.28 -7.59
C VAL A 150 -2.92 9.97 -8.26
N LEU A 151 -2.62 8.82 -7.65
CA LEU A 151 -3.01 7.50 -8.18
C LEU A 151 -4.53 7.38 -8.34
N LEU A 152 -5.27 7.78 -7.32
CA LEU A 152 -6.74 7.79 -7.38
C LEU A 152 -7.25 8.70 -8.51
N PHE A 153 -6.61 9.85 -8.74
CA PHE A 153 -6.96 10.70 -9.88
C PHE A 153 -6.60 10.05 -11.21
N GLN A 154 -5.45 9.39 -11.31
CA GLN A 154 -5.00 8.70 -12.54
C GLN A 154 -5.96 7.59 -12.94
N ASP A 155 -6.46 6.80 -11.99
CA ASP A 155 -7.45 5.76 -12.24
C ASP A 155 -8.75 6.35 -12.83
N VAL A 156 -9.17 7.50 -12.31
CA VAL A 156 -10.32 8.25 -12.88
C VAL A 156 -9.98 8.83 -14.26
N ALA A 157 -8.78 9.39 -14.44
CA ALA A 157 -8.35 10.02 -15.68
C ALA A 157 -8.11 9.02 -16.83
N ALA A 158 -7.80 7.77 -16.51
CA ALA A 158 -7.67 6.71 -17.51
C ALA A 158 -8.93 6.57 -18.37
N ILE A 159 -10.09 6.86 -17.82
CA ILE A 159 -11.38 6.67 -18.47
C ILE A 159 -11.63 7.66 -19.60
N PRO A 160 -11.56 9.00 -19.39
CA PRO A 160 -11.64 9.91 -20.52
C PRO A 160 -10.53 9.69 -21.56
N MET A 161 -9.34 9.21 -21.14
CA MET A 161 -8.29 8.82 -22.09
C MET A 161 -8.73 7.66 -22.97
N LEU A 162 -9.33 6.60 -22.38
CA LEU A 162 -9.88 5.46 -23.12
C LEU A 162 -10.99 5.87 -24.09
N ALA A 163 -11.82 6.84 -23.71
CA ALA A 163 -12.89 7.36 -24.56
C ALA A 163 -12.37 8.25 -25.71
N LEU A 164 -11.31 9.02 -25.47
CA LEU A 164 -10.77 9.98 -26.43
C LEU A 164 -9.77 9.35 -27.42
N LEU A 165 -9.03 8.31 -27.00
CA LEU A 165 -8.03 7.66 -27.86
C LEU A 165 -8.59 7.19 -29.21
N PRO A 166 -9.75 6.51 -29.30
CA PRO A 166 -10.33 6.13 -30.59
C PRO A 166 -10.59 7.31 -31.53
N LEU A 167 -10.88 8.51 -30.98
CA LEU A 167 -11.13 9.71 -31.78
C LEU A 167 -9.85 10.28 -32.43
N LEU A 168 -8.67 9.87 -31.94
CA LEU A 168 -7.38 10.24 -32.52
C LEU A 168 -7.00 9.36 -33.70
N GLY A 169 -7.71 8.25 -33.91
CA GLY A 169 -7.50 7.36 -35.05
C GLY A 169 -7.77 8.06 -36.36
N THR A 170 -6.95 7.80 -37.36
CA THR A 170 -7.15 8.35 -38.72
C THR A 170 -8.41 7.77 -39.33
N ALA A 171 -9.35 8.65 -39.70
CA ALA A 171 -10.63 8.27 -40.28
C ALA A 171 -10.48 7.37 -41.48
N VAL A 172 -11.16 6.23 -41.41
CA VAL A 172 -11.74 5.44 -42.51
C VAL A 172 -10.98 5.40 -43.83
N VAL A 173 -10.05 4.47 -43.94
CA VAL A 173 -9.87 3.78 -45.22
C VAL A 173 -10.72 2.51 -45.17
N LYS A 174 -11.69 2.39 -46.09
CA LYS A 174 -12.45 1.16 -46.32
C LYS A 174 -11.46 0.01 -46.45
N SER A 175 -11.39 -0.86 -45.49
CA SER A 175 -10.56 -2.06 -45.54
C SER A 175 -11.39 -3.20 -46.13
N ASP A 176 -11.01 -3.62 -47.32
CA ASP A 176 -11.28 -4.95 -47.87
C ASP A 176 -10.57 -6.00 -47.01
N HIS A 177 -11.06 -6.35 -45.89
CA HIS A 177 -10.79 -7.62 -45.24
C HIS A 177 -11.93 -8.01 -44.33
N SER A 178 -12.48 -9.13 -44.62
CA SER A 178 -13.56 -9.90 -44.03
C SER A 178 -13.28 -10.36 -42.60
N ASP A 179 -13.32 -9.42 -41.63
CA ASP A 179 -13.67 -9.75 -40.27
C ASP A 179 -15.00 -9.08 -39.96
N VAL A 180 -16.00 -9.91 -39.77
CA VAL A 180 -17.40 -9.55 -39.52
C VAL A 180 -17.49 -8.90 -38.17
N GLN A 181 -17.02 -7.66 -38.05
CA GLN A 181 -17.54 -6.77 -37.02
C GLN A 181 -18.87 -6.26 -37.54
N THR A 182 -19.94 -6.78 -36.97
CA THR A 182 -21.32 -6.33 -37.17
C THR A 182 -21.51 -4.93 -36.61
N ASN A 183 -20.88 -3.95 -37.25
CA ASN A 183 -21.12 -2.55 -36.92
C ASN A 183 -22.35 -2.09 -37.68
N LEU A 184 -23.50 -2.07 -37.01
CA LEU A 184 -24.81 -1.71 -37.58
C LEU A 184 -24.85 -0.28 -38.14
N LEU A 185 -23.87 0.55 -37.83
CA LEU A 185 -23.85 1.97 -38.19
C LEU A 185 -22.73 2.37 -39.15
N ALA A 186 -21.97 1.40 -39.72
CA ALA A 186 -20.79 1.68 -40.52
C ALA A 186 -21.06 2.56 -41.76
N ASP A 187 -22.29 2.50 -42.32
CA ASP A 187 -22.69 3.22 -43.55
C ASP A 187 -23.57 4.46 -43.25
N GLN A 188 -23.75 4.86 -41.96
CA GLN A 188 -24.64 5.97 -41.62
C GLN A 188 -23.88 7.32 -41.56
N PRO A 189 -24.57 8.45 -41.81
CA PRO A 189 -24.00 9.78 -41.63
C PRO A 189 -23.50 10.03 -40.20
N GLY A 190 -22.39 10.75 -40.04
CA GLY A 190 -21.75 10.97 -38.74
C GLY A 190 -22.66 11.54 -37.62
N TRP A 191 -23.64 12.36 -38.00
CA TRP A 191 -24.64 12.88 -37.03
C TRP A 191 -25.60 11.79 -36.52
N VAL A 192 -25.92 10.77 -37.35
CA VAL A 192 -26.72 9.60 -36.95
C VAL A 192 -25.92 8.74 -35.97
N ILE A 193 -24.63 8.51 -36.28
CA ILE A 193 -23.73 7.79 -35.38
C ILE A 193 -23.64 8.49 -34.01
N ALA A 194 -23.47 9.80 -34.01
CA ALA A 194 -23.42 10.58 -32.77
C ALA A 194 -24.74 10.48 -31.97
N LEU A 195 -25.88 10.60 -32.63
CA LEU A 195 -27.19 10.54 -31.98
C LEU A 195 -27.47 9.14 -31.40
N VAL A 196 -27.16 8.08 -32.17
CA VAL A 196 -27.31 6.69 -31.69
C VAL A 196 -26.36 6.37 -30.55
N SER A 197 -25.13 6.88 -30.61
CA SER A 197 -24.14 6.73 -29.51
C SER A 197 -24.65 7.37 -28.21
N VAL A 198 -25.17 8.60 -28.27
CA VAL A 198 -25.75 9.29 -27.11
C VAL A 198 -27.00 8.55 -26.60
N ALA A 199 -27.86 8.09 -27.52
CA ALA A 199 -29.04 7.31 -27.14
C ALA A 199 -28.67 5.98 -26.47
N ALA A 200 -27.66 5.27 -26.97
CA ALA A 200 -27.18 4.03 -26.36
C ALA A 200 -26.59 4.26 -24.95
N ILE A 201 -25.79 5.29 -24.77
CA ILE A 201 -25.27 5.66 -23.46
C ILE A 201 -26.45 5.99 -22.50
N ALA A 202 -27.44 6.74 -22.96
CA ALA A 202 -28.64 7.04 -22.16
C ALA A 202 -29.41 5.77 -21.80
N VAL A 203 -29.60 4.85 -22.73
CA VAL A 203 -30.26 3.55 -22.49
C VAL A 203 -29.48 2.72 -21.46
N ILE A 204 -28.15 2.67 -21.57
CA ILE A 204 -27.30 1.98 -20.58
C ILE A 204 -27.48 2.61 -19.20
N VAL A 205 -27.35 3.92 -19.08
CA VAL A 205 -27.44 4.62 -17.79
C VAL A 205 -28.83 4.43 -17.16
N ILE A 206 -29.91 4.59 -17.95
CA ILE A 206 -31.29 4.43 -17.48
C ILE A 206 -31.57 2.97 -17.12
N GLY A 207 -31.21 2.03 -18.01
CA GLY A 207 -31.40 0.59 -17.80
C GLY A 207 -30.68 0.09 -16.56
N VAL A 208 -29.42 0.46 -16.44
CA VAL A 208 -28.58 0.06 -15.31
C VAL A 208 -29.10 0.67 -14.00
N ARG A 209 -29.49 1.94 -14.00
CA ARG A 209 -29.94 2.64 -12.80
C ARG A 209 -31.30 2.15 -12.29
N TYR A 210 -32.20 1.73 -13.17
CA TYR A 210 -33.59 1.35 -12.79
C TYR A 210 -33.81 -0.16 -12.88
N LEU A 211 -33.39 -0.81 -13.98
CA LEU A 211 -33.67 -2.22 -14.21
C LEU A 211 -32.82 -3.14 -13.31
N VAL A 212 -31.51 -2.84 -13.19
CA VAL A 212 -30.58 -3.68 -12.41
C VAL A 212 -30.98 -3.77 -10.93
N PRO A 213 -31.29 -2.69 -10.19
CA PRO A 213 -31.74 -2.80 -8.80
C PRO A 213 -33.07 -3.54 -8.62
N ILE A 214 -34.00 -3.40 -9.59
CA ILE A 214 -35.26 -4.13 -9.55
C ILE A 214 -35.02 -5.63 -9.68
N THR A 215 -34.20 -6.03 -10.65
CA THR A 215 -33.87 -7.43 -10.88
C THR A 215 -33.06 -8.02 -9.70
N PHE A 216 -32.11 -7.28 -9.13
CA PHE A 216 -31.41 -7.70 -7.93
C PHE A 216 -32.34 -7.92 -6.74
N ARG A 217 -33.33 -7.04 -6.54
CA ARG A 217 -34.37 -7.23 -5.49
C ARG A 217 -35.16 -8.52 -5.68
N PHE A 218 -35.40 -8.91 -6.94
CA PHE A 218 -36.10 -10.16 -7.24
C PHE A 218 -35.16 -11.37 -7.00
N ILE A 219 -33.91 -11.31 -7.46
CA ILE A 219 -32.91 -12.37 -7.27
C ILE A 219 -32.59 -12.58 -5.79
N SER A 220 -32.50 -11.51 -5.00
CA SER A 220 -32.26 -11.56 -3.55
C SER A 220 -33.25 -12.43 -2.79
N LYS A 221 -34.50 -12.55 -3.30
CA LYS A 221 -35.53 -13.43 -2.71
C LYS A 221 -35.25 -14.92 -2.96
N SER A 222 -34.50 -15.27 -4.00
CA SER A 222 -34.20 -16.67 -4.35
C SER A 222 -33.14 -17.31 -3.47
N ARG A 223 -32.35 -16.54 -2.70
CA ARG A 223 -31.22 -16.97 -1.85
C ARG A 223 -30.12 -17.76 -2.58
N LEU A 224 -30.09 -17.74 -3.90
CA LEU A 224 -29.08 -18.43 -4.71
C LEU A 224 -27.93 -17.45 -5.04
N ARG A 225 -26.74 -17.71 -4.51
CA ARG A 225 -25.56 -16.86 -4.73
C ARG A 225 -25.10 -16.84 -6.20
N GLU A 226 -25.24 -17.97 -6.88
CA GLU A 226 -24.85 -18.13 -8.28
C GLU A 226 -25.65 -17.19 -9.21
N MET A 227 -26.91 -16.91 -8.87
CA MET A 227 -27.76 -16.00 -9.64
C MET A 227 -27.29 -14.56 -9.59
N PHE A 228 -26.70 -14.12 -8.46
CA PHE A 228 -26.09 -12.79 -8.37
C PHE A 228 -24.91 -12.66 -9.31
N THR A 229 -24.01 -13.65 -9.27
CA THR A 229 -22.81 -13.67 -10.13
C THR A 229 -23.21 -13.71 -11.60
N LEU A 230 -24.11 -14.63 -11.97
CA LEU A 230 -24.57 -14.81 -13.35
C LEU A 230 -25.25 -13.54 -13.88
N PHE A 231 -26.11 -12.91 -13.09
CA PHE A 231 -26.81 -11.69 -13.50
C PHE A 231 -25.83 -10.51 -13.64
N THR A 232 -24.87 -10.36 -12.71
CA THR A 232 -23.86 -9.30 -12.81
C THR A 232 -22.98 -9.47 -14.05
N LEU A 233 -22.55 -10.71 -14.32
CA LEU A 233 -21.82 -11.04 -15.56
C LEU A 233 -22.69 -10.76 -16.80
N ALA A 234 -23.96 -11.16 -16.80
CA ALA A 234 -24.87 -10.90 -17.90
C ALA A 234 -25.05 -9.39 -18.17
N VAL A 235 -25.12 -8.57 -17.13
CA VAL A 235 -25.17 -7.11 -17.28
C VAL A 235 -23.90 -6.59 -17.96
N VAL A 236 -22.71 -6.99 -17.49
CA VAL A 236 -21.44 -6.54 -18.08
C VAL A 236 -21.29 -6.99 -19.53
N VAL A 237 -21.56 -8.27 -19.82
CA VAL A 237 -21.52 -8.83 -21.17
C VAL A 237 -22.53 -8.16 -22.09
N GLY A 238 -23.78 -7.98 -21.61
CA GLY A 238 -24.84 -7.34 -22.38
C GLY A 238 -24.51 -5.90 -22.76
N ILE A 239 -23.93 -5.13 -21.83
CA ILE A 239 -23.49 -3.75 -22.10
C ILE A 239 -22.32 -3.74 -23.07
N ALA A 240 -21.31 -4.61 -22.86
CA ALA A 240 -20.17 -4.73 -23.76
C ALA A 240 -20.61 -5.07 -25.19
N THR A 241 -21.55 -6.01 -25.33
CA THR A 241 -22.12 -6.40 -26.62
C THR A 241 -22.88 -5.25 -27.27
N LEU A 242 -23.74 -4.54 -26.50
CA LEU A 242 -24.49 -3.39 -27.01
C LEU A 242 -23.54 -2.30 -27.56
N MET A 243 -22.46 -2.00 -26.83
CA MET A 243 -21.46 -1.01 -27.26
C MET A 243 -20.71 -1.45 -28.52
N SER A 244 -20.33 -2.73 -28.59
CA SER A 244 -19.68 -3.30 -29.79
C SER A 244 -20.57 -3.21 -31.03
N LEU A 245 -21.87 -3.50 -30.93
CA LEU A 245 -22.82 -3.44 -32.04
C LEU A 245 -22.95 -2.04 -32.65
N ILE A 246 -22.71 -1.02 -31.85
CA ILE A 246 -22.80 0.40 -32.26
C ILE A 246 -21.44 0.93 -32.72
N GLY A 247 -20.36 0.14 -32.58
CA GLY A 247 -18.99 0.53 -32.90
C GLY A 247 -18.32 1.39 -31.81
N LEU A 248 -18.86 1.39 -30.60
CA LEU A 248 -18.26 2.03 -29.43
C LEU A 248 -17.45 1.03 -28.61
N SER A 249 -16.50 1.55 -27.81
CA SER A 249 -15.67 0.72 -26.95
C SER A 249 -16.50 -0.01 -25.89
N PRO A 250 -16.45 -1.36 -25.83
CA PRO A 250 -17.07 -2.17 -24.78
C PRO A 250 -16.63 -1.75 -23.37
N ALA A 251 -15.36 -1.40 -23.24
CA ALA A 251 -14.73 -0.95 -22.02
C ALA A 251 -15.33 0.36 -21.48
N LEU A 252 -15.59 1.33 -22.38
CA LEU A 252 -16.26 2.59 -22.02
C LEU A 252 -17.69 2.33 -21.51
N GLY A 253 -18.43 1.45 -22.17
CA GLY A 253 -19.79 1.11 -21.75
C GLY A 253 -19.86 0.45 -20.40
N ALA A 254 -18.99 -0.52 -20.15
CA ALA A 254 -18.87 -1.20 -18.88
C ALA A 254 -18.53 -0.22 -17.74
N PHE A 255 -17.60 0.71 -18.00
CA PHE A 255 -17.27 1.74 -17.04
C PHE A 255 -18.46 2.66 -16.70
N ILE A 256 -19.15 3.20 -17.71
CA ILE A 256 -20.34 4.07 -17.51
C ILE A 256 -21.39 3.33 -16.68
N ALA A 257 -21.58 2.05 -16.94
CA ALA A 257 -22.51 1.21 -16.16
C ALA A 257 -22.06 1.05 -14.70
N GLY A 258 -20.75 0.83 -14.47
CA GLY A 258 -20.15 0.78 -13.13
C GLY A 258 -20.41 2.07 -12.35
N VAL A 259 -20.13 3.23 -12.93
CA VAL A 259 -20.38 4.56 -12.33
C VAL A 259 -21.88 4.77 -12.03
N ALA A 260 -22.77 4.36 -12.95
CA ALA A 260 -24.22 4.47 -12.74
C ALA A 260 -24.71 3.63 -11.54
N LEU A 261 -24.02 2.52 -11.24
CA LEU A 261 -24.29 1.62 -10.11
C LEU A 261 -23.49 1.96 -8.83
N ALA A 262 -22.54 2.89 -8.89
CA ALA A 262 -21.67 3.22 -7.75
C ALA A 262 -22.43 3.63 -6.48
N ASN A 263 -23.61 4.19 -6.61
CA ASN A 263 -24.51 4.55 -5.51
C ASN A 263 -25.61 3.50 -5.23
N SER A 264 -25.55 2.33 -5.86
CA SER A 264 -26.52 1.26 -5.65
C SER A 264 -26.30 0.57 -4.30
N SER A 265 -27.38 0.17 -3.63
CA SER A 265 -27.33 -0.66 -2.41
C SER A 265 -26.69 -2.03 -2.66
N TYR A 266 -26.62 -2.49 -3.90
CA TYR A 266 -26.02 -3.78 -4.31
C TYR A 266 -24.58 -3.66 -4.77
N ARG A 267 -23.96 -2.49 -4.63
CA ARG A 267 -22.58 -2.24 -5.06
C ARG A 267 -21.58 -3.27 -4.50
N HIS A 268 -21.58 -3.45 -3.19
CA HIS A 268 -20.63 -4.35 -2.51
C HIS A 268 -20.85 -5.82 -2.89
N GLU A 269 -22.09 -6.22 -3.11
CA GLU A 269 -22.39 -7.57 -3.57
C GLU A 269 -21.87 -7.81 -4.99
N MET A 270 -22.12 -6.86 -5.92
CA MET A 270 -21.59 -6.94 -7.28
C MET A 270 -20.05 -6.97 -7.29
N GLU A 271 -19.42 -6.12 -6.50
CA GLU A 271 -17.97 -6.05 -6.34
C GLU A 271 -17.42 -7.39 -5.86
N SER A 272 -17.94 -7.92 -4.75
CA SER A 272 -17.50 -9.20 -4.16
C SER A 272 -17.67 -10.39 -5.11
N HIS A 273 -18.72 -10.41 -5.93
CA HIS A 273 -18.97 -11.49 -6.88
C HIS A 273 -18.12 -11.41 -8.15
N LEU A 274 -17.72 -10.21 -8.57
CA LEU A 274 -16.88 -10.01 -9.77
C LEU A 274 -15.37 -10.03 -9.49
N GLU A 275 -14.95 -9.72 -8.29
CA GLU A 275 -13.53 -9.59 -7.94
C GLU A 275 -12.68 -10.83 -8.29
N PRO A 276 -13.14 -12.09 -8.04
CA PRO A 276 -12.42 -13.29 -8.44
C PRO A 276 -12.23 -13.39 -9.96
N PHE A 277 -13.26 -13.03 -10.72
CA PHE A 277 -13.20 -13.06 -12.19
C PHE A 277 -12.29 -11.95 -12.74
N LYS A 278 -12.34 -10.75 -12.16
CA LYS A 278 -11.40 -9.65 -12.46
C LYS A 278 -9.97 -10.13 -12.31
N GLY A 279 -9.62 -10.74 -11.17
CA GLY A 279 -8.27 -11.21 -10.90
C GLY A 279 -7.76 -12.23 -11.92
N LEU A 280 -8.59 -13.22 -12.25
CA LEU A 280 -8.24 -14.26 -13.21
C LEU A 280 -8.10 -13.71 -14.64
N LEU A 281 -9.07 -12.92 -15.12
CA LEU A 281 -9.10 -12.40 -16.47
C LEU A 281 -8.04 -11.31 -16.68
N LEU A 282 -7.81 -10.47 -15.67
CA LEU A 282 -6.73 -9.50 -15.71
C LEU A 282 -5.35 -10.18 -15.70
N GLY A 283 -5.20 -11.25 -14.93
CA GLY A 283 -4.01 -12.09 -14.95
C GLY A 283 -3.77 -12.67 -16.35
N LEU A 284 -4.81 -13.20 -16.98
CA LEU A 284 -4.75 -13.70 -18.36
C LEU A 284 -4.37 -12.59 -19.36
N PHE A 285 -4.92 -11.39 -19.20
CA PHE A 285 -4.55 -10.23 -20.02
C PHE A 285 -3.06 -9.90 -19.91
N PHE A 286 -2.50 -9.83 -18.71
CA PHE A 286 -1.06 -9.55 -18.55
C PHE A 286 -0.18 -10.70 -19.05
N ILE A 287 -0.62 -11.95 -18.93
CA ILE A 287 0.07 -13.09 -19.54
C ILE A 287 0.10 -12.94 -21.07
N THR A 288 -1.01 -12.59 -21.70
CA THR A 288 -1.05 -12.41 -23.17
C THR A 288 -0.22 -11.21 -23.62
N VAL A 289 -0.23 -10.11 -22.88
CA VAL A 289 0.65 -8.96 -23.13
C VAL A 289 2.12 -9.37 -23.03
N GLY A 290 2.50 -10.08 -21.96
CA GLY A 290 3.86 -10.59 -21.79
C GLY A 290 4.29 -11.55 -22.89
N ALA A 291 3.40 -12.46 -23.28
CA ALA A 291 3.64 -13.43 -24.35
C ALA A 291 3.78 -12.77 -25.73
N GLY A 292 3.10 -11.65 -25.95
CA GLY A 292 3.18 -10.85 -27.18
C GLY A 292 4.37 -9.89 -27.24
N MET A 293 5.19 -9.77 -26.19
CA MET A 293 6.33 -8.85 -26.16
C MET A 293 7.43 -9.28 -27.14
N ASN A 294 7.92 -8.32 -27.91
CA ASN A 294 8.97 -8.54 -28.89
C ASN A 294 10.37 -8.44 -28.28
N PHE A 295 10.86 -9.54 -27.70
CA PHE A 295 12.21 -9.60 -27.12
C PHE A 295 13.32 -9.53 -28.17
N GLY A 296 13.04 -9.90 -29.41
CA GLY A 296 13.96 -9.69 -30.54
C GLY A 296 14.22 -8.18 -30.75
N LEU A 297 13.20 -7.37 -30.62
CA LEU A 297 13.31 -5.90 -30.66
C LEU A 297 14.11 -5.37 -29.45
N LEU A 298 13.83 -5.90 -28.26
CA LEU A 298 14.59 -5.52 -27.05
C LEU A 298 16.08 -5.82 -27.23
N GLY A 299 16.44 -6.99 -27.78
CA GLY A 299 17.85 -7.33 -28.00
C GLY A 299 18.54 -6.45 -29.05
N ARG A 300 17.83 -6.04 -30.10
CA ARG A 300 18.37 -5.19 -31.18
C ARG A 300 18.47 -3.71 -30.79
N GLU A 301 17.48 -3.20 -30.04
CA GLU A 301 17.35 -1.80 -29.69
C GLU A 301 17.44 -1.55 -28.17
N PHE A 302 18.18 -2.39 -27.44
CA PHE A 302 18.25 -2.37 -25.97
C PHE A 302 18.57 -0.98 -25.41
N LEU A 303 19.60 -0.33 -25.95
CA LEU A 303 20.03 1.01 -25.48
C LEU A 303 18.96 2.08 -25.77
N LEU A 304 18.25 1.98 -26.89
CA LEU A 304 17.18 2.90 -27.24
C LEU A 304 16.00 2.72 -26.28
N ILE A 305 15.57 1.48 -26.05
CA ILE A 305 14.42 1.16 -25.18
C ILE A 305 14.73 1.53 -23.73
N LEU A 306 15.93 1.21 -23.24
CA LEU A 306 16.39 1.60 -21.92
C LEU A 306 16.48 3.14 -21.80
N GLY A 307 17.00 3.81 -22.81
CA GLY A 307 17.08 5.27 -22.86
C GLY A 307 15.69 5.92 -22.83
N LEU A 308 14.72 5.41 -23.58
CA LEU A 308 13.33 5.88 -23.56
C LEU A 308 12.67 5.62 -22.20
N THR A 309 12.94 4.48 -21.57
CA THR A 309 12.45 4.14 -20.23
C THR A 309 12.98 5.13 -19.20
N VAL A 310 14.28 5.34 -19.17
CA VAL A 310 14.92 6.29 -18.23
C VAL A 310 14.44 7.71 -18.51
N ALA A 311 14.36 8.12 -19.78
CA ALA A 311 13.85 9.45 -20.16
C ALA A 311 12.43 9.67 -19.67
N THR A 312 11.54 8.69 -19.86
CA THR A 312 10.15 8.75 -19.35
C THR A 312 10.13 8.89 -17.83
N MET A 313 10.90 8.07 -17.10
CA MET A 313 10.99 8.12 -15.64
C MET A 313 11.54 9.47 -15.17
N VAL A 314 12.59 10.01 -15.82
CA VAL A 314 13.15 11.32 -15.49
C VAL A 314 12.14 12.44 -15.72
N VAL A 315 11.44 12.45 -16.85
CA VAL A 315 10.38 13.45 -17.12
C VAL A 315 9.32 13.42 -16.03
N LYS A 316 8.85 12.23 -15.65
CA LYS A 316 7.87 12.09 -14.56
C LYS A 316 8.42 12.56 -13.22
N ILE A 317 9.64 12.18 -12.87
CA ILE A 317 10.30 12.64 -11.62
C ILE A 317 10.39 14.16 -11.60
N VAL A 318 10.82 14.79 -12.69
CA VAL A 318 10.94 16.26 -12.76
C VAL A 318 9.58 16.93 -12.57
N VAL A 319 8.54 16.47 -13.28
CA VAL A 319 7.18 17.00 -13.14
C VAL A 319 6.69 16.85 -11.70
N LEU A 320 6.86 15.68 -11.11
CA LEU A 320 6.43 15.37 -9.75
C LEU A 320 7.19 16.16 -8.69
N LEU A 321 8.50 16.40 -8.88
CA LEU A 321 9.30 17.26 -8.00
C LEU A 321 8.86 18.74 -8.07
N ILE A 322 8.55 19.23 -9.28
CA ILE A 322 8.01 20.59 -9.47
C ILE A 322 6.67 20.72 -8.74
N LEU A 323 5.78 19.73 -8.91
CA LEU A 323 4.49 19.72 -8.23
C LEU A 323 4.64 19.56 -6.71
N GLY A 324 5.56 18.72 -6.24
CA GLY A 324 5.86 18.60 -4.82
C GLY A 324 6.26 19.93 -4.19
N LYS A 325 7.10 20.72 -4.87
CA LYS A 325 7.45 22.09 -4.44
C LYS A 325 6.25 23.05 -4.51
N LEU A 326 5.49 23.01 -5.60
CA LEU A 326 4.31 23.88 -5.79
C LEU A 326 3.26 23.66 -4.70
N PHE A 327 3.05 22.41 -4.29
CA PHE A 327 2.11 22.04 -3.23
C PHE A 327 2.75 22.01 -1.84
N ARG A 328 3.98 22.54 -1.70
CA ARG A 328 4.71 22.71 -0.43
C ARG A 328 4.89 21.41 0.36
N LEU A 329 5.13 20.31 -0.34
CA LEU A 329 5.51 19.07 0.33
C LEU A 329 6.91 19.20 0.96
N PRO A 330 7.14 18.66 2.17
CA PRO A 330 8.47 18.57 2.76
C PRO A 330 9.46 17.92 1.79
N SER A 331 10.73 18.34 1.81
CA SER A 331 11.73 17.92 0.81
C SER A 331 11.83 16.40 0.66
N THR A 332 11.85 15.67 1.77
CA THR A 332 11.92 14.20 1.80
C THR A 332 10.62 13.57 1.29
N ALA A 333 9.48 14.10 1.71
CA ALA A 333 8.16 13.66 1.25
C ALA A 333 7.94 13.92 -0.24
N GLY A 334 8.40 15.07 -0.76
CA GLY A 334 8.35 15.39 -2.19
C GLY A 334 9.19 14.45 -3.04
N LYS A 335 10.35 13.99 -2.54
CA LYS A 335 11.19 13.00 -3.23
C LYS A 335 10.55 11.61 -3.20
N LEU A 336 9.94 11.18 -2.08
CA LEU A 336 9.16 9.95 -2.01
C LEU A 336 8.03 9.97 -3.06
N PHE A 337 7.24 11.05 -3.07
CA PHE A 337 6.18 11.28 -4.02
C PHE A 337 6.64 11.19 -5.47
N ALA A 338 7.79 11.79 -5.80
CA ALA A 338 8.31 11.80 -7.16
C ALA A 338 8.84 10.43 -7.61
N LEU A 339 9.58 9.73 -6.75
CA LEU A 339 10.18 8.45 -7.10
C LEU A 339 9.15 7.32 -7.15
N SER A 340 8.16 7.35 -6.26
CA SER A 340 7.11 6.32 -6.21
C SER A 340 6.20 6.31 -7.45
N LEU A 341 6.00 7.45 -8.12
CA LEU A 341 5.11 7.59 -9.27
C LEU A 341 5.87 7.72 -10.62
N ALA A 342 7.17 7.47 -10.64
CA ALA A 342 8.00 7.67 -11.82
C ALA A 342 7.77 6.66 -12.96
N GLN A 343 7.25 5.47 -12.67
CA GLN A 343 6.98 4.42 -13.64
C GLN A 343 5.68 4.67 -14.41
N ALA A 344 5.51 3.97 -15.53
CA ALA A 344 4.22 3.79 -16.19
C ALA A 344 3.38 2.74 -15.43
N GLY A 345 2.06 2.73 -15.65
CA GLY A 345 1.14 1.82 -14.97
C GLY A 345 0.55 0.75 -15.87
N GLU A 346 -0.18 -0.18 -15.26
CA GLU A 346 -0.91 -1.27 -15.93
C GLU A 346 -1.94 -0.77 -16.93
N PHE A 347 -2.58 0.37 -16.66
CA PHE A 347 -3.49 1.01 -17.64
C PHE A 347 -2.79 1.42 -18.93
N GLY A 348 -1.46 1.59 -18.91
CA GLY A 348 -0.65 1.85 -20.09
C GLY A 348 -0.81 0.75 -21.16
N PHE A 349 -0.85 -0.52 -20.76
CA PHE A 349 -1.07 -1.64 -21.69
C PHE A 349 -2.48 -1.64 -22.28
N VAL A 350 -3.48 -1.26 -21.50
CA VAL A 350 -4.87 -1.15 -21.95
C VAL A 350 -5.02 -0.03 -22.96
N LEU A 351 -4.48 1.15 -22.67
CA LEU A 351 -4.47 2.29 -23.60
C LEU A 351 -3.69 1.96 -24.87
N LEU A 352 -2.60 1.19 -24.74
CA LEU A 352 -1.80 0.73 -25.86
C LEU A 352 -2.58 -0.20 -26.78
N SER A 353 -3.28 -1.20 -26.22
CA SER A 353 -4.12 -2.13 -26.96
C SER A 353 -5.23 -1.38 -27.74
N ILE A 354 -5.92 -0.45 -27.09
CA ILE A 354 -6.95 0.36 -27.73
C ILE A 354 -6.36 1.28 -28.82
N SER A 355 -5.18 1.85 -28.59
CA SER A 355 -4.49 2.68 -29.58
C SER A 355 -4.09 1.90 -30.82
N GLN A 356 -3.69 0.63 -30.67
CA GLN A 356 -3.38 -0.29 -31.78
C GLN A 356 -4.65 -0.68 -32.54
N GLN A 357 -5.70 -1.10 -31.84
CA GLN A 357 -6.99 -1.47 -32.45
C GLN A 357 -7.58 -0.34 -33.29
N ASN A 358 -7.43 0.92 -32.82
CA ASN A 358 -7.91 2.10 -33.53
C ASN A 358 -6.86 2.73 -34.48
N ARG A 359 -5.75 2.04 -34.73
CA ARG A 359 -4.66 2.50 -35.61
C ARG A 359 -4.11 3.90 -35.31
N VAL A 360 -4.16 4.31 -34.02
CA VAL A 360 -3.56 5.57 -33.54
C VAL A 360 -2.04 5.44 -33.51
N LEU A 361 -1.54 4.26 -33.11
CA LEU A 361 -0.12 3.96 -33.02
C LEU A 361 0.29 2.90 -34.04
N PRO A 362 1.40 3.13 -34.81
CA PRO A 362 2.02 2.08 -35.61
C PRO A 362 2.52 0.92 -34.74
N GLN A 363 2.44 -0.32 -35.23
CA GLN A 363 2.84 -1.53 -34.50
C GLN A 363 4.26 -1.43 -33.93
N ALA A 364 5.22 -0.96 -34.72
CA ALA A 364 6.62 -0.83 -34.28
C ALA A 364 6.80 0.16 -33.09
N LEU A 365 6.00 1.21 -33.05
CA LEU A 365 6.02 2.16 -31.91
C LEU A 365 5.33 1.54 -30.70
N ALA A 366 4.23 0.87 -30.90
CA ALA A 366 3.50 0.20 -29.84
C ALA A 366 4.34 -0.90 -29.16
N ASP A 367 5.09 -1.69 -29.92
CA ASP A 367 6.00 -2.69 -29.37
C ASP A 367 7.10 -2.05 -28.49
N ARG A 368 7.69 -0.92 -28.92
CA ARG A 368 8.66 -0.17 -28.13
C ARG A 368 8.04 0.37 -26.83
N ILE A 369 6.86 0.99 -26.93
CA ILE A 369 6.18 1.56 -25.74
C ILE A 369 5.78 0.46 -24.76
N SER A 370 5.33 -0.72 -25.25
CA SER A 370 5.03 -1.87 -24.39
C SER A 370 6.25 -2.28 -23.55
N LEU A 371 7.44 -2.35 -24.17
CA LEU A 371 8.70 -2.65 -23.48
C LEU A 371 9.10 -1.54 -22.49
N VAL A 372 8.90 -0.27 -22.86
CA VAL A 372 9.15 0.88 -21.97
C VAL A 372 8.27 0.80 -20.72
N VAL A 373 6.98 0.52 -20.87
CA VAL A 373 6.04 0.36 -19.74
C VAL A 373 6.52 -0.76 -18.82
N ALA A 374 6.79 -1.96 -19.38
CA ALA A 374 7.23 -3.11 -18.59
C ALA A 374 8.55 -2.86 -17.84
N LEU A 375 9.56 -2.30 -18.52
CA LEU A 375 10.84 -1.98 -17.91
C LEU A 375 10.73 -0.91 -16.83
N SER A 376 9.89 0.11 -17.02
CA SER A 376 9.68 1.14 -16.02
C SER A 376 9.02 0.58 -14.74
N MET A 377 8.08 -0.35 -14.89
CA MET A 377 7.49 -1.06 -13.75
C MET A 377 8.51 -1.93 -13.02
N LEU A 378 9.36 -2.64 -13.77
CA LEU A 378 10.41 -3.50 -13.21
C LEU A 378 11.48 -2.70 -12.45
N LEU A 379 11.78 -1.46 -12.86
CA LEU A 379 12.75 -0.58 -12.21
C LEU A 379 12.19 0.09 -10.94
N THR A 380 10.90 0.06 -10.69
CA THR A 380 10.25 0.73 -9.55
C THR A 380 10.83 0.33 -8.19
N PRO A 381 11.03 -0.97 -7.86
CA PRO A 381 11.63 -1.36 -6.58
C PRO A 381 13.03 -0.77 -6.37
N ALA A 382 13.81 -0.64 -7.45
CA ALA A 382 15.13 -0.01 -7.37
C ALA A 382 15.04 1.46 -6.94
N LEU A 383 14.01 2.20 -7.40
CA LEU A 383 13.76 3.57 -6.95
C LEU A 383 13.36 3.65 -5.48
N PHE A 384 12.59 2.69 -4.97
CA PHE A 384 12.28 2.61 -3.55
C PHE A 384 13.51 2.28 -2.71
N ILE A 385 14.37 1.35 -3.17
CA ILE A 385 15.66 1.06 -2.52
C ILE A 385 16.56 2.30 -2.50
N LEU A 386 16.61 3.04 -3.61
CA LEU A 386 17.35 4.31 -3.70
C LEU A 386 16.81 5.34 -2.70
N TYR A 387 15.47 5.42 -2.57
CA TYR A 387 14.86 6.31 -1.58
C TYR A 387 15.25 5.90 -0.16
N ASP A 388 15.08 4.64 0.23
CA ASP A 388 15.30 4.15 1.59
C ASP A 388 16.78 4.23 2.01
N LYS A 389 17.72 3.84 1.10
CA LYS A 389 19.14 3.76 1.45
C LYS A 389 19.89 5.08 1.28
N VAL A 390 19.42 5.97 0.40
CA VAL A 390 20.19 7.17 0.03
C VAL A 390 19.45 8.45 0.39
N ILE A 391 18.15 8.54 0.11
CA ILE A 391 17.43 9.82 0.20
C ILE A 391 16.84 10.03 1.59
N ALA A 392 16.20 9.03 2.17
CA ALA A 392 15.58 9.13 3.49
C ALA A 392 16.62 9.41 4.58
N PRO A 393 17.76 8.69 4.67
CA PRO A 393 18.77 8.98 5.68
C PRO A 393 19.39 10.37 5.55
N ARG A 394 19.69 10.80 4.30
CA ARG A 394 20.22 12.16 4.06
C ARG A 394 19.20 13.27 4.32
N GLY A 395 17.93 12.99 4.13
CA GLY A 395 16.85 13.92 4.44
C GLY A 395 16.75 14.15 5.94
N ILE A 396 16.77 13.09 6.72
CA ILE A 396 16.74 13.13 8.18
C ILE A 396 18.01 13.81 8.71
N ALA A 397 19.19 13.45 8.21
CA ALA A 397 20.44 14.08 8.62
C ALA A 397 20.45 15.59 8.34
N LYS A 398 19.97 16.03 7.18
CA LYS A 398 19.93 17.44 6.82
C LYS A 398 18.87 18.24 7.59
N GLU A 399 17.79 17.61 7.99
CA GLU A 399 16.75 18.21 8.85
C GLU A 399 17.31 18.41 10.27
N ASN A 400 18.11 17.45 10.74
CA ASN A 400 18.83 17.50 12.01
C ASN A 400 19.97 18.53 12.02
N GLU A 401 20.74 18.64 10.93
CA GLU A 401 21.80 19.67 10.80
C GLU A 401 21.23 21.10 10.69
N SER A 402 20.02 21.27 10.21
CA SER A 402 19.42 22.58 9.97
C SER A 402 18.81 23.22 11.22
N ARG A 403 18.55 22.45 12.27
CA ARG A 403 18.00 22.94 13.53
C ARG A 403 18.89 22.47 14.67
N PRO A 404 19.63 23.38 15.31
CA PRO A 404 20.38 23.03 16.53
C PRO A 404 19.40 22.56 17.60
N HIS A 405 19.90 21.68 18.48
CA HIS A 405 19.15 21.28 19.68
C HIS A 405 18.78 22.52 20.50
N ASP A 406 17.59 22.47 21.09
CA ASP A 406 17.20 23.54 22.02
C ASP A 406 18.15 23.56 23.23
N GLU A 407 18.61 24.74 23.64
CA GLU A 407 19.38 24.87 24.86
C GLU A 407 18.49 24.62 26.08
N ILE A 408 18.85 23.61 26.89
CA ILE A 408 18.08 23.19 28.04
C ILE A 408 18.78 23.69 29.29
N HIS A 409 18.19 24.70 29.94
CA HIS A 409 18.70 25.29 31.18
C HIS A 409 17.98 24.78 32.42
N GLU A 410 16.99 23.91 32.28
CA GLU A 410 16.21 23.37 33.38
C GLU A 410 16.85 22.11 33.96
N GLU A 411 16.92 22.08 35.31
CA GLU A 411 17.42 20.94 36.08
C GLU A 411 16.24 20.26 36.80
N ASN A 412 15.33 19.65 36.05
CA ASN A 412 14.21 18.94 36.62
C ASN A 412 14.63 17.53 37.09
N PRO A 413 14.04 17.01 38.18
CA PRO A 413 14.40 15.69 38.71
C PRO A 413 13.98 14.52 37.77
N ILE A 414 13.13 14.78 36.80
CA ILE A 414 12.59 13.79 35.90
C ILE A 414 12.86 14.22 34.43
N ILE A 415 13.50 13.34 33.70
CA ILE A 415 13.76 13.53 32.25
C ILE A 415 12.95 12.49 31.49
N LEU A 416 12.22 12.94 30.45
CA LEU A 416 11.42 12.10 29.57
C LEU A 416 11.91 12.24 28.13
N LEU A 417 12.38 11.15 27.55
CA LEU A 417 12.82 11.06 26.16
C LEU A 417 11.72 10.41 25.32
N GLY A 418 11.12 11.19 24.41
CA GLY A 418 9.99 10.82 23.55
C GLY A 418 8.64 11.23 24.13
N HIS A 419 7.94 12.13 23.43
CA HIS A 419 6.59 12.62 23.79
C HIS A 419 5.51 12.11 22.83
N GLY A 420 5.66 10.87 22.37
CA GLY A 420 4.64 10.15 21.61
C GLY A 420 3.43 9.76 22.46
N ARG A 421 2.59 8.85 21.96
CA ARG A 421 1.36 8.39 22.64
C ARG A 421 1.60 7.92 24.09
N PHE A 422 2.68 7.17 24.31
CA PHE A 422 3.05 6.61 25.60
C PHE A 422 3.64 7.70 26.54
N GLY A 423 4.67 8.42 26.09
CA GLY A 423 5.34 9.45 26.89
C GLY A 423 4.41 10.59 27.28
N ARG A 424 3.48 11.00 26.42
CA ARG A 424 2.46 12.00 26.71
C ARG A 424 1.58 11.62 27.90
N GLN A 425 1.15 10.36 28.01
CA GLN A 425 0.30 9.93 29.14
C GLN A 425 1.07 9.98 30.45
N ILE A 426 2.34 9.53 30.44
CA ILE A 426 3.20 9.60 31.63
C ILE A 426 3.43 11.05 32.04
N ASN A 427 3.77 11.92 31.09
CA ASN A 427 4.00 13.33 31.34
C ASN A 427 2.76 14.00 31.95
N SER A 428 1.57 13.75 31.37
CA SER A 428 0.31 14.29 31.90
C SER A 428 0.02 13.83 33.34
N MET A 429 0.30 12.57 33.65
CA MET A 429 0.12 12.03 34.99
C MET A 429 1.10 12.67 35.99
N LEU A 430 2.37 12.76 35.65
CA LEU A 430 3.41 13.33 36.51
C LEU A 430 3.18 14.83 36.78
N THR A 431 2.89 15.58 35.71
CA THR A 431 2.60 17.02 35.83
C THR A 431 1.29 17.28 36.59
N GLY A 432 0.27 16.43 36.42
CA GLY A 432 -0.97 16.48 37.18
C GLY A 432 -0.76 16.22 38.70
N CYS A 433 0.27 15.45 39.03
CA CYS A 433 0.71 15.26 40.44
C CYS A 433 1.65 16.38 40.95
N GLY A 434 1.95 17.39 40.15
CA GLY A 434 2.80 18.52 40.51
C GLY A 434 4.31 18.29 40.32
N PHE A 435 4.72 17.21 39.65
CA PHE A 435 6.11 16.98 39.32
C PHE A 435 6.54 17.76 38.07
N HIS A 436 7.73 18.35 38.10
CA HIS A 436 8.32 19.01 36.94
C HIS A 436 9.15 18.00 36.13
N THR A 437 8.94 18.02 34.83
CA THR A 437 9.60 17.12 33.87
C THR A 437 10.32 17.91 32.80
N THR A 438 11.52 17.49 32.42
CA THR A 438 12.18 17.94 31.17
C THR A 438 11.85 16.94 30.08
N VAL A 439 11.11 17.38 29.07
CA VAL A 439 10.62 16.54 27.99
C VAL A 439 11.38 16.85 26.70
N ILE A 440 11.89 15.82 26.05
CA ILE A 440 12.63 15.94 24.79
C ILE A 440 11.96 15.07 23.74
N ASP A 441 11.73 15.64 22.57
CA ASP A 441 11.22 14.91 21.41
C ASP A 441 11.98 15.29 20.13
N PHE A 442 12.13 14.33 19.26
CA PHE A 442 12.82 14.45 17.99
C PHE A 442 11.97 15.08 16.86
N HIS A 443 10.64 15.08 17.00
CA HIS A 443 9.73 15.55 15.97
C HIS A 443 9.44 17.06 16.13
N ALA A 444 10.12 17.90 15.34
CA ALA A 444 9.98 19.35 15.38
C ALA A 444 8.53 19.84 15.25
N GLU A 445 7.72 19.24 14.37
CA GLU A 445 6.30 19.58 14.20
C GLU A 445 5.48 19.30 15.48
N THR A 446 5.81 18.21 16.18
CA THR A 446 5.17 17.85 17.46
C THR A 446 5.52 18.86 18.54
N VAL A 447 6.81 19.23 18.63
CA VAL A 447 7.31 20.22 19.60
C VAL A 447 6.64 21.58 19.37
N GLU A 448 6.60 22.08 18.11
CA GLU A 448 5.94 23.34 17.75
C GLU A 448 4.42 23.30 17.94
N GLY A 449 3.80 22.18 17.62
CA GLY A 449 2.36 21.99 17.81
C GLY A 449 1.98 22.05 19.28
N LEU A 450 2.70 21.34 20.13
CA LEU A 450 2.42 21.24 21.56
C LEU A 450 2.81 22.50 22.35
N SER A 451 3.81 23.24 21.90
CA SER A 451 4.14 24.54 22.50
C SER A 451 2.98 25.55 22.42
N LYS A 452 2.16 25.49 21.36
CA LYS A 452 0.93 26.29 21.21
C LYS A 452 -0.15 25.95 22.23
N TYR A 453 -0.10 24.74 22.80
CA TYR A 453 -0.99 24.29 23.89
C TYR A 453 -0.39 24.51 25.28
N GLY A 454 0.72 25.26 25.38
CA GLY A 454 1.37 25.56 26.68
C GLY A 454 2.23 24.43 27.23
N CYS A 455 2.47 23.36 26.46
CA CYS A 455 3.37 22.27 26.86
C CYS A 455 4.81 22.65 26.52
N LYS A 456 5.70 22.70 27.49
CA LYS A 456 7.12 22.98 27.29
C LYS A 456 7.84 21.68 26.95
N ILE A 457 8.23 21.53 25.69
CA ILE A 457 8.94 20.38 25.16
C ILE A 457 10.13 20.90 24.36
N TYR A 458 11.28 20.28 24.56
CA TYR A 458 12.51 20.65 23.88
C TYR A 458 12.73 19.77 22.64
N TYR A 459 13.17 20.40 21.56
CA TYR A 459 13.60 19.67 20.38
C TYR A 459 15.01 19.11 20.56
N GLY A 460 15.18 17.79 20.36
CA GLY A 460 16.48 17.17 20.42
C GLY A 460 16.49 15.70 20.06
N ASP A 461 17.63 15.24 19.54
CA ASP A 461 17.87 13.83 19.27
C ASP A 461 18.43 13.16 20.53
N ALA A 462 17.57 12.37 21.18
CA ALA A 462 17.93 11.66 22.40
C ALA A 462 19.03 10.58 22.20
N THR A 463 19.40 10.24 20.97
CA THR A 463 20.54 9.34 20.67
C THR A 463 21.89 10.08 20.68
N SER A 464 21.88 11.42 20.65
CA SER A 464 23.10 12.22 20.67
C SER A 464 23.73 12.23 22.07
N PRO A 465 24.98 11.76 22.24
CA PRO A 465 25.71 11.82 23.49
C PRO A 465 25.90 13.25 24.02
N GLU A 466 26.03 14.23 23.11
CA GLU A 466 26.19 15.65 23.46
C GLU A 466 24.93 16.18 24.13
N LEU A 467 23.76 15.88 23.57
CA LEU A 467 22.47 16.24 24.18
C LEU A 467 22.31 15.54 25.54
N LEU A 468 22.52 14.22 25.59
CA LEU A 468 22.39 13.45 26.83
C LEU A 468 23.28 13.99 27.96
N ASN A 469 24.46 14.49 27.66
CA ASN A 469 25.34 15.10 28.65
C ASN A 469 24.87 16.51 29.09
N SER A 470 24.15 17.24 28.21
CA SER A 470 23.71 18.62 28.48
C SER A 470 22.38 18.74 29.21
N ILE A 471 21.53 17.69 29.18
CA ILE A 471 20.16 17.72 29.71
C ILE A 471 20.07 17.55 31.26
N GLY A 472 21.19 17.51 31.94
CA GLY A 472 21.21 17.46 33.42
C GLY A 472 21.00 16.04 34.00
N LEU A 473 21.32 14.96 33.26
CA LEU A 473 21.18 13.58 33.74
C LEU A 473 21.92 13.31 35.08
N GLY A 474 23.03 14.00 35.34
CA GLY A 474 23.79 13.85 36.59
C GLY A 474 23.05 14.34 37.84
N LYS A 475 22.03 15.20 37.71
CA LYS A 475 21.19 15.71 38.79
C LYS A 475 19.78 15.11 38.78
N ALA A 476 19.42 14.43 37.71
CA ALA A 476 18.13 13.78 37.59
C ALA A 476 18.02 12.58 38.53
N LYS A 477 16.83 12.32 39.04
CA LYS A 477 16.49 11.13 39.84
C LYS A 477 15.91 10.01 38.98
N LEU A 478 15.27 10.37 37.90
CA LEU A 478 14.53 9.46 37.04
C LEU A 478 14.68 9.82 35.56
N LEU A 479 15.02 8.84 34.78
CA LEU A 479 14.97 8.89 33.31
C LEU A 479 13.86 7.97 32.83
N ILE A 480 13.01 8.48 31.94
CA ILE A 480 11.97 7.71 31.26
C ILE A 480 12.28 7.69 29.75
N VAL A 481 12.58 6.52 29.22
CA VAL A 481 12.86 6.31 27.80
C VAL A 481 11.62 5.78 27.10
N ALA A 482 10.94 6.67 26.35
CA ALA A 482 9.70 6.40 25.62
C ALA A 482 9.86 6.56 24.10
N ILE A 483 11.10 6.36 23.60
CA ILE A 483 11.46 6.42 22.19
C ILE A 483 10.75 5.32 21.42
N GLY A 484 10.36 5.61 20.16
CA GLY A 484 9.59 4.69 19.31
C GLY A 484 10.43 3.61 18.65
N ASP A 485 11.72 3.79 18.48
CA ASP A 485 12.64 2.85 17.85
C ASP A 485 13.32 1.97 18.91
N ASP A 486 13.28 0.64 18.70
CA ASP A 486 13.77 -0.34 19.67
C ASP A 486 15.30 -0.30 19.83
N ASP A 487 16.02 -0.14 18.72
CA ASP A 487 17.49 -0.11 18.73
C ASP A 487 17.98 1.19 19.36
N GLN A 488 17.40 2.32 18.98
CA GLN A 488 17.73 3.62 19.55
C GLN A 488 17.47 3.67 21.05
N SER A 489 16.30 3.17 21.51
CA SER A 489 16.00 3.17 22.94
C SER A 489 16.96 2.28 23.73
N THR A 490 17.36 1.15 23.17
CA THR A 490 18.32 0.23 23.79
C THR A 490 19.73 0.87 23.88
N GLU A 491 20.19 1.56 22.84
CA GLU A 491 21.48 2.26 22.84
C GLU A 491 21.49 3.44 23.84
N VAL A 492 20.39 4.19 23.92
CA VAL A 492 20.26 5.27 24.91
C VAL A 492 20.34 4.70 26.34
N VAL A 493 19.64 3.61 26.64
CA VAL A 493 19.70 2.95 27.96
C VAL A 493 21.13 2.47 28.26
N LYS A 494 21.82 1.82 27.33
CA LYS A 494 23.21 1.39 27.48
C LYS A 494 24.16 2.55 27.76
N PHE A 495 24.02 3.64 26.99
CA PHE A 495 24.82 4.85 27.16
C PHE A 495 24.63 5.45 28.56
N VAL A 496 23.35 5.64 28.95
CA VAL A 496 23.01 6.26 30.25
C VAL A 496 23.45 5.37 31.40
N ARG A 497 23.24 4.07 31.35
CA ARG A 497 23.66 3.15 32.41
C ARG A 497 25.18 3.14 32.59
N ARG A 498 25.94 3.26 31.51
CA ARG A 498 27.42 3.33 31.55
C ARG A 498 27.93 4.62 32.23
N HIS A 499 27.29 5.77 31.95
CA HIS A 499 27.78 7.07 32.41
C HIS A 499 27.12 7.54 33.70
N TYR A 500 25.91 7.05 33.99
CA TYR A 500 25.10 7.40 35.16
C TYR A 500 24.58 6.13 35.88
N PRO A 501 25.45 5.37 36.57
CA PRO A 501 25.11 4.05 37.12
C PRO A 501 23.98 4.05 38.17
N THR A 502 23.80 5.14 38.87
CA THR A 502 22.83 5.29 39.97
C THR A 502 21.49 5.86 39.53
N LEU A 503 21.36 6.32 38.31
CA LEU A 503 20.13 6.90 37.76
C LEU A 503 19.07 5.81 37.57
N THR A 504 17.87 6.02 38.09
CA THR A 504 16.75 5.12 37.86
C THR A 504 16.26 5.28 36.40
N ILE A 505 16.19 4.18 35.65
CA ILE A 505 15.80 4.16 34.25
C ILE A 505 14.50 3.34 34.09
N ILE A 506 13.44 4.00 33.65
CA ILE A 506 12.20 3.34 33.18
C ILE A 506 12.24 3.33 31.64
N ALA A 507 12.14 2.15 31.04
CA ALA A 507 12.16 2.04 29.58
C ALA A 507 10.86 1.42 29.04
N ARG A 508 10.35 1.99 27.97
CA ARG A 508 9.23 1.43 27.21
C ARG A 508 9.74 0.34 26.28
N ALA A 509 9.08 -0.82 26.30
CA ALA A 509 9.29 -1.89 25.33
C ALA A 509 8.08 -2.07 24.43
N HIS A 510 8.29 -2.29 23.12
CA HIS A 510 7.21 -2.63 22.19
C HIS A 510 6.75 -4.08 22.36
N GLY A 511 7.70 -4.99 22.52
CA GLY A 511 7.44 -6.42 22.62
C GLY A 511 8.37 -7.11 23.60
N GLN A 512 8.26 -8.43 23.65
CA GLN A 512 9.02 -9.28 24.59
C GLN A 512 10.53 -9.27 24.28
N GLN A 513 10.91 -9.37 23.02
CA GLN A 513 12.30 -9.35 22.58
C GLN A 513 13.00 -8.02 22.92
N HIS A 514 12.32 -6.91 22.66
CA HIS A 514 12.82 -5.59 23.04
C HIS A 514 12.97 -5.44 24.57
N ALA A 515 12.06 -6.03 25.34
CA ALA A 515 12.18 -6.04 26.79
C ALA A 515 13.44 -6.79 27.27
N TYR A 516 13.81 -7.90 26.62
CA TYR A 516 15.07 -8.58 26.92
C TYR A 516 16.29 -7.71 26.61
N ASN A 517 16.30 -7.03 25.45
CA ASN A 517 17.39 -6.13 25.08
C ASN A 517 17.55 -4.98 26.09
N LEU A 518 16.44 -4.38 26.52
CA LEU A 518 16.44 -3.31 27.53
C LEU A 518 16.90 -3.79 28.91
N HIS A 519 16.58 -5.03 29.27
CA HIS A 519 17.07 -5.65 30.50
C HIS A 519 18.58 -5.81 30.47
N HIS A 520 19.14 -6.36 29.38
CA HIS A 520 20.58 -6.49 29.17
C HIS A 520 21.28 -5.12 29.07
N ALA A 521 20.58 -4.09 28.54
CA ALA A 521 21.10 -2.72 28.49
C ALA A 521 21.17 -2.04 29.88
N GLY A 522 20.46 -2.59 30.89
CA GLY A 522 20.50 -2.11 32.26
C GLY A 522 19.35 -1.17 32.66
N ALA A 523 18.18 -1.28 32.01
CA ALA A 523 16.98 -0.60 32.50
C ALA A 523 16.53 -1.20 33.85
N ASP A 524 16.13 -0.34 34.81
CA ASP A 524 15.63 -0.81 36.10
C ASP A 524 14.19 -1.28 36.01
N PHE A 525 13.37 -0.56 35.25
CA PHE A 525 11.97 -0.88 35.03
C PHE A 525 11.66 -0.91 33.54
N ILE A 526 11.00 -1.98 33.10
CA ILE A 526 10.60 -2.16 31.71
C ILE A 526 9.09 -2.29 31.64
N VAL A 527 8.46 -1.40 30.87
CA VAL A 527 7.01 -1.38 30.69
C VAL A 527 6.69 -1.67 29.23
N ARG A 528 6.00 -2.77 28.98
CA ARG A 528 5.53 -3.12 27.62
C ARG A 528 4.29 -2.30 27.28
N GLU A 529 4.33 -1.58 26.17
CA GLU A 529 3.32 -0.57 25.77
C GLU A 529 1.88 -1.08 25.79
N THR A 530 1.64 -2.30 25.33
CA THR A 530 0.30 -2.88 25.18
C THR A 530 -0.09 -3.84 26.29
N PHE A 531 0.84 -4.22 27.17
CA PHE A 531 0.63 -5.30 28.13
C PHE A 531 -0.52 -5.02 29.11
N ASP A 532 -0.48 -3.89 29.79
CA ASP A 532 -1.49 -3.56 30.81
C ASP A 532 -2.89 -3.39 30.20
N SER A 533 -2.98 -2.82 29.00
CA SER A 533 -4.24 -2.73 28.27
C SER A 533 -4.75 -4.10 27.81
N ALA A 534 -3.87 -5.01 27.42
CA ALA A 534 -4.23 -6.39 27.07
C ALA A 534 -4.73 -7.17 28.30
N ILE A 535 -4.07 -7.04 29.45
CA ILE A 535 -4.51 -7.63 30.73
C ILE A 535 -5.91 -7.14 31.11
N ARG A 536 -6.14 -5.82 31.01
CA ARG A 536 -7.47 -5.24 31.25
C ARG A 536 -8.51 -5.81 30.30
N SER A 537 -8.18 -5.94 29.02
CA SER A 537 -9.09 -6.52 28.02
C SER A 537 -9.38 -7.99 28.29
N GLY A 538 -8.36 -8.79 28.69
CA GLY A 538 -8.52 -10.17 29.12
C GLY A 538 -9.44 -10.33 30.33
N ARG A 539 -9.31 -9.44 31.33
CA ARG A 539 -10.20 -9.40 32.50
C ARG A 539 -11.66 -9.15 32.07
N ILE A 540 -11.90 -8.14 31.24
CA ILE A 540 -13.25 -7.84 30.73
C ILE A 540 -13.83 -9.02 29.95
N ALA A 541 -13.00 -9.73 29.17
CA ALA A 541 -13.42 -10.94 28.48
C ALA A 541 -13.85 -12.06 29.44
N LEU A 542 -13.08 -12.31 30.52
CA LEU A 542 -13.45 -13.29 31.56
C LEU A 542 -14.79 -12.92 32.22
N GLU A 543 -14.98 -11.66 32.59
CA GLU A 543 -16.25 -11.14 33.13
C GLU A 543 -17.40 -11.38 32.16
N SER A 544 -17.21 -11.10 30.86
CA SER A 544 -18.22 -11.32 29.80
C SER A 544 -18.55 -12.78 29.58
N LEU A 545 -17.63 -13.70 29.90
CA LEU A 545 -17.82 -15.14 29.87
C LEU A 545 -18.47 -15.71 31.15
N GLY A 546 -18.81 -14.86 32.11
CA GLY A 546 -19.52 -15.24 33.34
C GLY A 546 -18.61 -15.51 34.55
N VAL A 547 -17.31 -15.20 34.47
CA VAL A 547 -16.41 -15.28 35.64
C VAL A 547 -16.74 -14.13 36.58
N PRO A 548 -16.91 -14.35 37.89
CA PRO A 548 -17.18 -13.29 38.86
C PRO A 548 -16.08 -12.21 38.85
N LEU A 549 -16.45 -10.94 38.98
CA LEU A 549 -15.55 -9.76 38.91
C LEU A 549 -14.32 -9.89 39.82
N ALA A 550 -14.51 -10.35 41.07
CA ALA A 550 -13.41 -10.54 42.03
C ALA A 550 -12.42 -11.58 41.51
N GLN A 551 -12.92 -12.73 41.03
CA GLN A 551 -12.11 -13.82 40.50
C GLN A 551 -11.41 -13.44 39.19
N ALA A 552 -12.09 -12.72 38.29
CA ALA A 552 -11.48 -12.22 37.06
C ALA A 552 -10.34 -11.22 37.36
N LYS A 553 -10.51 -10.40 38.43
CA LYS A 553 -9.46 -9.51 38.88
C LYS A 553 -8.26 -10.32 39.40
N ASP A 554 -8.46 -11.27 40.32
CA ASP A 554 -7.39 -12.10 40.87
C ASP A 554 -6.63 -12.86 39.81
N LEU A 555 -7.35 -13.47 38.84
CA LEU A 555 -6.75 -14.14 37.69
C LEU A 555 -5.89 -13.19 36.84
N SER A 556 -6.36 -11.96 36.60
CA SER A 556 -5.61 -10.99 35.79
C SER A 556 -4.36 -10.48 36.52
N GLU A 557 -4.43 -10.28 37.84
CA GLU A 557 -3.30 -9.86 38.66
C GLU A 557 -2.26 -10.98 38.79
N PHE A 558 -2.71 -12.22 39.00
CA PHE A 558 -1.85 -13.41 38.99
C PHE A 558 -1.11 -13.53 37.65
N TYR A 559 -1.84 -13.48 36.53
CA TYR A 559 -1.21 -13.59 35.22
C TYR A 559 -0.17 -12.49 34.98
N ALA A 560 -0.48 -11.25 35.38
CA ALA A 560 0.46 -10.14 35.25
C ALA A 560 1.73 -10.30 36.09
N ALA A 561 1.59 -10.88 37.30
CA ALA A 561 2.74 -11.19 38.16
C ALA A 561 3.59 -12.31 37.56
N ARG A 562 2.94 -13.40 37.11
CA ARG A 562 3.61 -14.56 36.53
C ARG A 562 4.34 -14.21 35.23
N ASP A 563 3.76 -13.34 34.39
CA ASP A 563 4.39 -12.87 33.16
C ASP A 563 5.66 -12.02 33.44
N ARG A 564 5.67 -11.22 34.50
CA ARG A 564 6.89 -10.51 34.93
C ARG A 564 8.00 -11.48 35.31
N TYR A 565 7.69 -12.48 36.11
CA TYR A 565 8.65 -13.55 36.44
C TYR A 565 9.18 -14.24 35.18
N ARG A 566 8.27 -14.61 34.26
CA ARG A 566 8.62 -15.22 32.98
C ARG A 566 9.59 -14.35 32.18
N LEU A 567 9.34 -13.05 32.13
CA LEU A 567 10.20 -12.11 31.40
C LEU A 567 11.65 -12.17 31.92
N PHE A 568 11.84 -12.15 33.24
CA PHE A 568 13.17 -12.23 33.84
C PHE A 568 13.81 -13.61 33.65
N ALA A 569 13.08 -14.68 33.89
CA ALA A 569 13.59 -16.04 33.74
C ALA A 569 14.02 -16.37 32.29
N LEU A 570 13.35 -15.81 31.31
CA LEU A 570 13.69 -16.00 29.90
C LEU A 570 14.76 -15.00 29.43
N SER A 571 14.87 -13.82 30.03
CA SER A 571 15.92 -12.85 29.66
C SER A 571 17.34 -13.37 29.93
N GLU A 572 17.51 -14.25 30.94
CA GLU A 572 18.80 -14.87 31.24
C GLU A 572 19.24 -15.89 30.16
N LEU A 573 18.29 -16.48 29.46
CA LEU A 573 18.53 -17.45 28.38
C LEU A 573 18.52 -16.81 26.98
N TYR A 574 18.15 -15.55 26.92
CA TYR A 574 18.06 -14.83 25.66
C TYR A 574 19.43 -14.39 25.14
N ASP A 575 19.74 -14.77 23.90
CA ASP A 575 20.91 -14.33 23.18
C ASP A 575 20.47 -13.49 21.96
N PRO A 576 20.90 -12.21 21.87
CA PRO A 576 20.55 -11.35 20.74
C PRO A 576 21.05 -11.83 19.37
N GLU A 577 22.12 -12.65 19.34
CA GLU A 577 22.71 -13.16 18.10
C GLU A 577 21.99 -14.41 17.58
N VAL A 578 21.18 -15.07 18.41
CA VAL A 578 20.46 -16.30 18.07
C VAL A 578 18.98 -15.97 17.84
N PRO A 579 18.41 -16.29 16.67
CA PRO A 579 16.98 -16.12 16.45
C PRO A 579 16.17 -16.86 17.54
N PRO A 580 15.10 -16.26 18.10
CA PRO A 580 14.37 -16.81 19.24
C PRO A 580 13.87 -18.25 19.02
N PHE A 581 13.46 -18.58 17.81
CA PHE A 581 13.01 -19.93 17.43
C PHE A 581 14.15 -20.94 17.20
N ALA A 582 15.39 -20.49 17.18
CA ALA A 582 16.58 -21.35 17.10
C ALA A 582 17.24 -21.58 18.48
N ASN A 583 16.81 -20.85 19.52
CA ASN A 583 17.30 -21.01 20.89
C ASN A 583 16.45 -22.08 21.61
N GLU A 584 16.90 -23.33 21.56
CA GLU A 584 16.18 -24.47 22.15
C GLU A 584 15.95 -24.31 23.65
N ALA A 585 16.95 -23.82 24.41
CA ALA A 585 16.84 -23.62 25.85
C ALA A 585 15.77 -22.59 26.22
N LEU A 586 15.72 -21.50 25.46
CA LEU A 586 14.70 -20.46 25.63
C LEU A 586 13.29 -21.01 25.32
N MET A 587 13.16 -21.78 24.24
CA MET A 587 11.87 -22.36 23.82
C MET A 587 11.37 -23.40 24.83
N GLU A 588 12.24 -24.28 25.31
CA GLU A 588 11.87 -25.31 26.29
C GLU A 588 11.45 -24.67 27.61
N LYS A 589 12.21 -23.71 28.11
CA LYS A 589 11.88 -22.98 29.34
C LYS A 589 10.58 -22.17 29.19
N SER A 590 10.37 -21.52 28.03
CA SER A 590 9.12 -20.81 27.74
C SER A 590 7.92 -21.75 27.81
N LYS A 591 8.01 -22.93 27.16
CA LYS A 591 6.94 -23.95 27.17
C LYS A 591 6.64 -24.45 28.58
N GLN A 592 7.67 -24.72 29.36
CA GLN A 592 7.52 -25.15 30.76
C GLN A 592 6.75 -24.09 31.57
N LEU A 593 7.15 -22.80 31.49
CA LEU A 593 6.52 -21.72 32.23
C LEU A 593 5.07 -21.49 31.78
N ASP A 594 4.76 -21.66 30.49
CA ASP A 594 3.41 -21.55 29.95
C ASP A 594 2.50 -22.67 30.51
N GLU A 595 2.98 -23.91 30.54
CA GLU A 595 2.23 -25.05 31.09
C GLU A 595 1.99 -24.91 32.60
N GLU A 596 2.99 -24.46 33.36
CA GLU A 596 2.85 -24.17 34.80
C GLU A 596 1.81 -23.05 35.03
N THR A 597 1.91 -21.96 34.28
CA THR A 597 0.98 -20.82 34.37
C THR A 597 -0.45 -21.25 34.06
N ALA A 598 -0.65 -22.04 33.00
CA ALA A 598 -1.96 -22.56 32.62
C ALA A 598 -2.58 -23.44 33.73
N LYS A 599 -1.81 -24.34 34.34
CA LYS A 599 -2.27 -25.17 35.44
C LYS A 599 -2.68 -24.33 36.66
N MET A 600 -1.87 -23.32 37.04
CA MET A 600 -2.18 -22.44 38.15
C MET A 600 -3.43 -21.59 37.87
N MET A 601 -3.59 -21.08 36.67
CA MET A 601 -4.79 -20.35 36.23
C MET A 601 -6.05 -21.20 36.34
N GLN A 602 -5.99 -22.47 35.90
CA GLN A 602 -7.12 -23.39 36.03
C GLN A 602 -7.46 -23.69 37.50
N THR A 603 -6.46 -23.86 38.36
CA THR A 603 -6.67 -24.05 39.80
C THR A 603 -7.39 -22.86 40.42
N LEU A 604 -6.96 -21.65 40.11
CA LEU A 604 -7.61 -20.41 40.59
C LEU A 604 -9.03 -20.24 40.03
N LEU A 605 -9.25 -20.60 38.75
CA LEU A 605 -10.57 -20.53 38.12
C LEU A 605 -11.58 -21.47 38.79
N HIS A 606 -11.14 -22.62 39.23
CA HIS A 606 -11.99 -23.63 39.93
C HIS A 606 -12.05 -23.43 41.45
N GLY A 607 -11.61 -22.29 41.98
CA GLY A 607 -11.72 -21.94 43.39
C GLY A 607 -10.64 -22.53 44.30
N GLY A 608 -9.56 -23.10 43.71
CA GLY A 608 -8.37 -23.50 44.46
C GLY A 608 -7.51 -22.28 44.86
N THR A 609 -6.63 -22.50 45.83
CA THR A 609 -5.69 -21.46 46.27
C THR A 609 -4.30 -21.73 45.71
N VAL A 610 -3.65 -20.69 45.18
CA VAL A 610 -2.25 -20.66 44.76
C VAL A 610 -1.57 -19.57 45.56
N ASP A 611 -0.54 -19.90 46.35
CA ASP A 611 0.21 -18.91 47.12
C ASP A 611 1.23 -18.19 46.25
N TRP A 612 0.71 -17.30 45.39
CA TRP A 612 1.52 -16.54 44.43
C TRP A 612 1.92 -15.14 44.95
N GLN A 613 1.24 -14.65 45.98
CA GLN A 613 1.46 -13.29 46.48
C GLN A 613 2.83 -13.15 47.17
N ASN A 614 3.30 -14.19 47.85
CA ASN A 614 4.64 -14.23 48.41
C ASN A 614 5.72 -14.34 47.33
N GLU A 615 5.50 -15.19 46.33
CA GLU A 615 6.41 -15.33 45.18
C GLU A 615 6.44 -14.04 44.31
N ALA A 616 5.31 -13.34 44.15
CA ALA A 616 5.23 -12.11 43.37
C ALA A 616 6.06 -10.96 43.99
N ALA A 617 6.25 -10.95 45.32
CA ALA A 617 7.11 -9.97 46.00
C ALA A 617 8.59 -10.19 45.64
N ASP A 618 9.03 -11.44 45.56
CA ASP A 618 10.39 -11.79 45.13
C ASP A 618 10.61 -11.53 43.63
N TRP A 619 9.58 -11.69 42.79
CA TRP A 619 9.64 -11.41 41.37
C TRP A 619 9.73 -9.92 41.02
N ALA A 620 9.19 -9.04 41.89
CA ALA A 620 9.18 -7.61 41.66
C ALA A 620 10.49 -6.91 42.06
N TYR A 621 11.34 -7.53 42.89
CA TYR A 621 12.46 -6.86 43.57
C TYR A 621 13.81 -7.57 43.46
N SER A 622 14.00 -8.56 42.59
CA SER A 622 15.24 -9.34 42.54
C SER A 622 16.49 -8.59 42.03
N LYS A 623 16.47 -7.25 41.93
CA LYS A 623 17.64 -6.40 41.61
C LYS A 623 17.81 -5.20 42.53
N LYS A 624 17.64 -5.36 43.84
CA LYS A 624 18.18 -4.41 44.82
C LYS A 624 18.97 -5.16 45.87
N ASN A 625 20.03 -5.83 45.48
CA ASN A 625 21.21 -6.13 46.32
C ASN A 625 22.43 -6.29 45.43
#